data_4b75270075840dec69197a9f052d1ca1
#
_entry.id   4b75270075840dec69197a9f052d1ca1
#
_cell.length_a   1.000
_cell.length_b   1.000
_cell.length_c   1.000
_cell.angle_alpha   90.00
_cell.angle_beta   90.00
_cell.angle_gamma   90.00
#
_symmetry.space_group_name_H-M   'P 1'
#
loop_
_entity.id
_entity.type
_entity.pdbx_description
1 polymer ?
#
loop_
_entity_poly.entity_id
_entity_poly.type
_entity_poly.pdbx_seq_one_letter_code
_entity_poly.pdbx_strand_id
1 'polypeptide(L)'
;MPKVSVIVPIYNVEKYLEKCINSLLSQTLEDIQIILVNDGSKDNSGNIAKEYEKNNKDRVIYVEKENGGLSDARNYGLKYATGDFIAFLDSDDYIEKNAYEKMYNKAIEENADYVECDFIWEFPDKIRVDKQYPYKNKKEMLSFVRVVAWNKLIKRQLIIDNNLEFPKGLRYEDVEFTYKLIPFINKFAYVDKPFIHYVQREGSIANVQNERTAEIFTVLDNVIEFYKENNIYDEYRDELEYNYARYLLCSSLKRMCKIKDKAIREKLLTESWERLNSNFPNWKENVILKTVNIGKNKYMRTVNKSTYKIYSKILEII
;
A
#
# COMPACT_ATOMS: atom_id res chain seq x y z
N MET A 1 -15.18 -12.11 20.35
CA MET A 1 -14.10 -11.27 19.83
C MET A 1 -14.41 -10.95 18.37
N PRO A 2 -14.12 -9.76 17.88
CA PRO A 2 -14.35 -9.43 16.47
C PRO A 2 -13.53 -10.35 15.56
N LYS A 3 -14.11 -10.70 14.41
CA LYS A 3 -13.41 -11.45 13.35
C LYS A 3 -12.42 -10.55 12.61
N VAL A 4 -12.81 -9.30 12.37
CA VAL A 4 -12.01 -8.30 11.66
C VAL A 4 -11.99 -6.99 12.42
N SER A 5 -10.80 -6.41 12.62
CA SER A 5 -10.63 -5.02 13.03
C SER A 5 -10.23 -4.19 11.81
N VAL A 6 -11.04 -3.17 11.49
CA VAL A 6 -10.76 -2.23 10.39
C VAL A 6 -10.25 -0.92 10.96
N ILE A 7 -9.05 -0.53 10.57
CA ILE A 7 -8.41 0.72 10.98
C ILE A 7 -8.61 1.77 9.90
N VAL A 8 -9.23 2.88 10.28
CA VAL A 8 -9.54 4.01 9.39
C VAL A 8 -8.78 5.24 9.87
N PRO A 9 -7.65 5.61 9.24
CA PRO A 9 -6.95 6.84 9.53
C PRO A 9 -7.74 8.05 9.00
N ILE A 10 -7.91 9.08 9.83
CA ILE A 10 -8.74 10.25 9.52
C ILE A 10 -7.89 11.51 9.64
N TYR A 11 -7.80 12.30 8.56
CA TYR A 11 -7.18 13.62 8.57
C TYR A 11 -7.76 14.54 7.51
N ASN A 12 -8.57 15.53 7.92
CA ASN A 12 -9.19 16.54 7.05
C ASN A 12 -9.96 15.95 5.85
N VAL A 13 -10.94 15.08 6.13
CA VAL A 13 -11.73 14.31 5.14
C VAL A 13 -13.24 14.40 5.36
N GLU A 14 -13.73 15.46 5.99
CA GLU A 14 -15.15 15.63 6.37
C GLU A 14 -16.14 15.34 5.23
N LYS A 15 -15.76 15.61 3.98
CA LYS A 15 -16.61 15.42 2.79
C LYS A 15 -16.79 13.94 2.38
N TYR A 16 -15.91 13.06 2.83
CA TYR A 16 -15.85 11.65 2.39
C TYR A 16 -16.13 10.68 3.52
N LEU A 17 -15.83 11.08 4.75
CA LEU A 17 -15.79 10.22 5.93
C LEU A 17 -17.10 9.48 6.19
N GLU A 18 -18.25 10.12 6.04
CA GLU A 18 -19.56 9.47 6.26
C GLU A 18 -19.80 8.30 5.29
N LYS A 19 -19.42 8.46 4.00
CA LYS A 19 -19.53 7.38 3.00
C LYS A 19 -18.66 6.20 3.38
N CYS A 20 -17.43 6.47 3.81
CA CYS A 20 -16.49 5.46 4.30
C CYS A 20 -17.08 4.68 5.49
N ILE A 21 -17.46 5.38 6.57
CA ILE A 21 -17.97 4.73 7.79
C ILE A 21 -19.27 3.97 7.52
N ASN A 22 -20.20 4.53 6.74
CA ASN A 22 -21.45 3.86 6.40
C ASN A 22 -21.21 2.57 5.59
N SER A 23 -20.21 2.53 4.73
CA SER A 23 -19.83 1.32 4.00
C SER A 23 -19.32 0.21 4.93
N LEU A 24 -18.66 0.58 6.03
CA LEU A 24 -18.19 -0.35 7.07
C LEU A 24 -19.33 -0.82 7.97
N LEU A 25 -20.23 0.07 8.38
CA LEU A 25 -21.38 -0.27 9.21
C LEU A 25 -22.39 -1.17 8.49
N SER A 26 -22.45 -1.08 7.15
CA SER A 26 -23.33 -1.90 6.32
C SER A 26 -22.76 -3.27 5.95
N GLN A 27 -21.56 -3.63 6.43
CA GLN A 27 -20.98 -4.94 6.13
C GLN A 27 -21.85 -6.09 6.61
N THR A 28 -21.93 -7.15 5.79
CA THR A 28 -22.66 -8.39 6.15
C THR A 28 -21.94 -9.23 7.19
N LEU A 29 -20.64 -9.01 7.40
CA LEU A 29 -19.90 -9.58 8.52
C LEU A 29 -20.26 -8.82 9.80
N GLU A 30 -21.01 -9.45 10.71
CA GLU A 30 -21.51 -8.80 11.92
C GLU A 30 -20.40 -8.52 12.95
N ASP A 31 -19.47 -9.47 13.11
CA ASP A 31 -18.37 -9.40 14.10
C ASP A 31 -17.20 -8.54 13.60
N ILE A 32 -17.48 -7.26 13.34
CA ILE A 32 -16.47 -6.29 12.84
C ILE A 32 -16.26 -5.18 13.87
N GLN A 33 -15.01 -4.86 14.15
CA GLN A 33 -14.58 -3.70 14.93
C GLN A 33 -14.08 -2.63 13.98
N ILE A 34 -14.57 -1.40 14.14
CA ILE A 34 -14.18 -0.24 13.32
C ILE A 34 -13.42 0.74 14.22
N ILE A 35 -12.17 1.02 13.91
CA ILE A 35 -11.29 1.88 14.70
C ILE A 35 -11.04 3.16 13.90
N LEU A 36 -11.72 4.23 14.30
CA LEU A 36 -11.62 5.57 13.70
C LEU A 36 -10.49 6.33 14.38
N VAL A 37 -9.38 6.54 13.69
CA VAL A 37 -8.18 7.20 14.22
C VAL A 37 -8.08 8.62 13.69
N ASN A 38 -8.50 9.60 14.49
CA ASN A 38 -8.35 11.02 14.15
C ASN A 38 -6.92 11.49 14.40
N ASP A 39 -6.18 11.75 13.33
CA ASP A 39 -4.80 12.22 13.35
C ASP A 39 -4.72 13.75 13.42
N GLY A 40 -5.47 14.36 14.36
CA GLY A 40 -5.46 15.80 14.61
C GLY A 40 -6.10 16.62 13.50
N SER A 41 -7.25 16.19 12.95
CA SER A 41 -8.03 16.92 11.94
C SER A 41 -8.43 18.32 12.44
N LYS A 42 -8.41 19.28 11.54
CA LYS A 42 -8.80 20.68 11.81
C LYS A 42 -10.19 21.02 11.23
N ASP A 43 -10.74 20.15 10.40
CA ASP A 43 -12.08 20.23 9.86
C ASP A 43 -13.10 19.48 10.78
N ASN A 44 -14.31 19.26 10.29
CA ASN A 44 -15.36 18.59 11.09
C ASN A 44 -15.20 17.04 11.19
N SER A 45 -14.15 16.45 10.62
CA SER A 45 -13.94 14.99 10.60
C SER A 45 -13.94 14.37 11.99
N GLY A 46 -13.31 15.03 12.99
CA GLY A 46 -13.28 14.56 14.37
C GLY A 46 -14.66 14.49 15.01
N ASN A 47 -15.53 15.50 14.79
CA ASN A 47 -16.89 15.52 15.33
C ASN A 47 -17.76 14.46 14.67
N ILE A 48 -17.66 14.29 13.35
CA ILE A 48 -18.36 13.23 12.61
C ILE A 48 -17.98 11.86 13.20
N ALA A 49 -16.70 11.56 13.36
CA ALA A 49 -16.25 10.29 13.90
C ALA A 49 -16.73 10.02 15.33
N LYS A 50 -16.73 11.04 16.21
CA LYS A 50 -17.27 10.97 17.58
C LYS A 50 -18.77 10.66 17.60
N GLU A 51 -19.53 11.24 16.68
CA GLU A 51 -20.97 10.99 16.56
C GLU A 51 -21.24 9.54 16.12
N TYR A 52 -20.48 9.02 15.17
CA TYR A 52 -20.58 7.61 14.77
C TYR A 52 -20.23 6.64 15.89
N GLU A 53 -19.20 6.90 16.69
CA GLU A 53 -18.89 6.09 17.87
C GLU A 53 -20.05 6.15 18.88
N LYS A 54 -20.57 7.34 19.19
CA LYS A 54 -21.69 7.50 20.14
C LYS A 54 -22.91 6.66 19.77
N ASN A 55 -23.20 6.57 18.47
CA ASN A 55 -24.37 5.87 17.95
C ASN A 55 -24.12 4.36 17.69
N ASN A 56 -22.85 3.89 17.71
CA ASN A 56 -22.46 2.51 17.36
C ASN A 56 -21.40 1.96 18.32
N LYS A 57 -21.55 2.17 19.62
CA LYS A 57 -20.55 1.84 20.67
C LYS A 57 -20.12 0.38 20.72
N ASP A 58 -20.94 -0.51 20.23
CA ASP A 58 -20.69 -1.96 20.16
C ASP A 58 -19.69 -2.34 19.05
N ARG A 59 -19.52 -1.49 18.03
CA ARG A 59 -18.71 -1.79 16.84
C ARG A 59 -17.66 -0.74 16.52
N VAL A 60 -17.87 0.52 16.93
CA VAL A 60 -17.02 1.66 16.58
C VAL A 60 -16.23 2.14 17.80
N ILE A 61 -14.93 2.31 17.63
CA ILE A 61 -14.03 2.93 18.60
C ILE A 61 -13.44 4.19 17.94
N TYR A 62 -13.59 5.32 18.60
CA TYR A 62 -12.93 6.56 18.22
C TYR A 62 -11.69 6.79 19.08
N VAL A 63 -10.59 7.09 18.44
CA VAL A 63 -9.36 7.50 19.10
C VAL A 63 -8.79 8.75 18.43
N GLU A 64 -8.19 9.63 19.22
CA GLU A 64 -7.63 10.88 18.75
C GLU A 64 -6.18 11.03 19.19
N LYS A 65 -5.36 11.61 18.35
CA LYS A 65 -3.95 11.88 18.62
C LYS A 65 -3.48 13.17 17.92
N GLU A 66 -2.35 13.71 18.35
CA GLU A 66 -1.68 14.76 17.60
C GLU A 66 -1.26 14.25 16.21
N ASN A 67 -1.29 15.15 15.22
CA ASN A 67 -0.96 14.78 13.85
C ASN A 67 0.47 14.21 13.73
N GLY A 68 0.57 12.97 13.30
CA GLY A 68 1.81 12.25 13.05
C GLY A 68 1.88 11.64 11.64
N GLY A 69 0.84 11.85 10.84
CA GLY A 69 0.73 11.33 9.48
C GLY A 69 0.15 9.92 9.37
N LEU A 70 -0.10 9.50 8.14
CA LEU A 70 -0.85 8.28 7.80
C LEU A 70 -0.29 7.01 8.46
N SER A 71 1.02 6.80 8.39
CA SER A 71 1.71 5.67 9.04
C SER A 71 1.48 5.64 10.54
N ASP A 72 1.64 6.78 11.20
CA ASP A 72 1.49 6.89 12.64
C ASP A 72 0.04 6.66 13.08
N ALA A 73 -0.93 7.13 12.30
CA ALA A 73 -2.36 6.87 12.54
C ALA A 73 -2.69 5.38 12.39
N ARG A 74 -2.18 4.69 11.35
CA ARG A 74 -2.38 3.24 11.18
C ARG A 74 -1.74 2.46 12.32
N ASN A 75 -0.49 2.77 12.69
CA ASN A 75 0.21 2.12 13.82
C ASN A 75 -0.50 2.39 15.15
N TYR A 76 -1.05 3.59 15.33
CA TYR A 76 -1.81 3.92 16.53
C TYR A 76 -3.10 3.09 16.62
N GLY A 77 -3.82 2.94 15.51
CA GLY A 77 -5.01 2.12 15.42
C GLY A 77 -4.76 0.63 15.70
N LEU A 78 -3.60 0.09 15.30
CA LEU A 78 -3.22 -1.30 15.59
C LEU A 78 -3.23 -1.63 17.08
N LYS A 79 -2.96 -0.67 17.96
CA LYS A 79 -2.97 -0.86 19.42
C LYS A 79 -4.36 -1.16 20.00
N TYR A 80 -5.42 -0.78 19.29
CA TYR A 80 -6.82 -0.98 19.68
C TYR A 80 -7.47 -2.16 18.97
N ALA A 81 -6.77 -2.75 17.99
CA ALA A 81 -7.30 -3.84 17.21
C ALA A 81 -7.28 -5.15 17.98
N THR A 82 -8.44 -5.80 18.11
CA THR A 82 -8.63 -7.05 18.84
C THR A 82 -9.14 -8.20 17.98
N GLY A 83 -9.47 -7.94 16.72
CA GLY A 83 -9.95 -8.94 15.76
C GLY A 83 -8.89 -9.95 15.37
N ASP A 84 -9.33 -11.10 14.87
CA ASP A 84 -8.44 -12.15 14.36
C ASP A 84 -7.65 -11.67 13.14
N PHE A 85 -8.29 -10.86 12.32
CA PHE A 85 -7.69 -10.23 11.13
C PHE A 85 -7.73 -8.70 11.25
N ILE A 86 -6.74 -8.07 10.62
CA ILE A 86 -6.65 -6.62 10.45
C ILE A 86 -6.96 -6.26 9.00
N ALA A 87 -7.73 -5.21 8.81
CA ALA A 87 -7.88 -4.49 7.56
C ALA A 87 -7.58 -3.01 7.77
N PHE A 88 -7.16 -2.35 6.73
CA PHE A 88 -7.05 -0.88 6.65
C PHE A 88 -8.04 -0.39 5.60
N LEU A 89 -8.62 0.78 5.81
CA LEU A 89 -9.42 1.46 4.80
C LEU A 89 -9.12 2.96 4.90
N ASP A 90 -8.72 3.57 3.79
CA ASP A 90 -8.49 5.01 3.77
C ASP A 90 -9.84 5.75 3.84
N SER A 91 -9.90 6.83 4.63
CA SER A 91 -11.14 7.50 5.01
C SER A 91 -11.85 8.27 3.88
N ASP A 92 -11.22 8.39 2.72
CA ASP A 92 -11.78 8.94 1.48
C ASP A 92 -12.26 7.86 0.51
N ASP A 93 -12.09 6.58 0.85
CA ASP A 93 -12.51 5.40 0.10
C ASP A 93 -13.74 4.73 0.72
N TYR A 94 -14.30 3.73 0.04
CA TYR A 94 -15.40 2.92 0.58
C TYR A 94 -15.35 1.49 0.06
N ILE A 95 -16.12 0.60 0.69
CA ILE A 95 -16.04 -0.84 0.47
C ILE A 95 -17.41 -1.45 0.18
N GLU A 96 -17.47 -2.45 -0.69
CA GLU A 96 -18.67 -3.23 -1.00
C GLU A 96 -19.23 -3.97 0.23
N LYS A 97 -20.55 -4.05 0.33
CA LYS A 97 -21.29 -4.54 1.50
C LYS A 97 -20.90 -5.93 2.01
N ASN A 98 -20.47 -6.84 1.12
CA ASN A 98 -20.15 -8.23 1.47
C ASN A 98 -18.63 -8.54 1.40
N ALA A 99 -17.81 -7.52 1.37
CA ALA A 99 -16.37 -7.64 1.16
C ALA A 99 -15.68 -8.42 2.27
N TYR A 100 -15.79 -7.94 3.50
CA TYR A 100 -15.09 -8.57 4.64
C TYR A 100 -15.65 -9.95 4.97
N GLU A 101 -16.95 -10.20 4.77
CA GLU A 101 -17.52 -11.55 4.89
C GLU A 101 -16.87 -12.53 3.91
N LYS A 102 -16.78 -12.16 2.63
CA LYS A 102 -16.18 -13.02 1.61
C LYS A 102 -14.68 -13.21 1.81
N MET A 103 -13.95 -12.15 2.17
CA MET A 103 -12.54 -12.25 2.45
C MET A 103 -12.26 -13.08 3.71
N TYR A 104 -13.04 -12.90 4.77
CA TYR A 104 -12.93 -13.69 6.00
C TYR A 104 -13.24 -15.16 5.76
N ASN A 105 -14.36 -15.46 5.10
CA ASN A 105 -14.73 -16.84 4.78
C ASN A 105 -13.65 -17.53 3.92
N LYS A 106 -13.06 -16.80 2.96
CA LYS A 106 -11.92 -17.28 2.16
C LYS A 106 -10.69 -17.57 3.02
N ALA A 107 -10.39 -16.69 3.99
CA ALA A 107 -9.29 -16.90 4.94
C ALA A 107 -9.48 -18.19 5.76
N ILE A 108 -10.69 -18.43 6.26
CA ILE A 108 -11.00 -19.61 7.07
C ILE A 108 -11.00 -20.87 6.22
N GLU A 109 -11.68 -20.86 5.05
CA GLU A 109 -11.76 -21.99 4.12
C GLU A 109 -10.39 -22.48 3.70
N GLU A 110 -9.49 -21.57 3.39
CA GLU A 110 -8.14 -21.91 2.94
C GLU A 110 -7.11 -21.94 4.06
N ASN A 111 -7.50 -21.66 5.32
CA ASN A 111 -6.56 -21.44 6.44
C ASN A 111 -5.44 -20.46 6.09
N ALA A 112 -5.83 -19.32 5.49
CA ALA A 112 -4.90 -18.31 5.00
C ALA A 112 -4.62 -17.24 6.07
N ASP A 113 -3.37 -16.78 6.12
CA ASP A 113 -2.93 -15.69 6.99
C ASP A 113 -3.11 -14.32 6.33
N TYR A 114 -3.30 -14.33 5.00
CA TYR A 114 -3.39 -13.14 4.18
C TYR A 114 -4.39 -13.38 3.04
N VAL A 115 -5.30 -12.44 2.86
CA VAL A 115 -6.27 -12.46 1.75
C VAL A 115 -6.22 -11.13 1.03
N GLU A 116 -6.18 -11.17 -0.29
CA GLU A 116 -6.20 -9.98 -1.15
C GLU A 116 -7.42 -10.01 -2.07
N CYS A 117 -7.96 -8.84 -2.40
CA CYS A 117 -9.03 -8.69 -3.38
C CYS A 117 -8.69 -7.66 -4.44
N ASP A 118 -9.46 -7.65 -5.52
CA ASP A 118 -9.42 -6.60 -6.55
C ASP A 118 -10.00 -5.29 -6.01
N PHE A 119 -9.82 -4.21 -6.79
CA PHE A 119 -10.39 -2.92 -6.45
C PHE A 119 -10.77 -2.11 -7.70
N ILE A 120 -11.52 -1.05 -7.47
CA ILE A 120 -12.04 -0.15 -8.47
C ILE A 120 -11.35 1.21 -8.33
N TRP A 121 -10.72 1.68 -9.39
CA TRP A 121 -10.38 3.10 -9.53
C TRP A 121 -11.67 3.85 -9.85
N GLU A 122 -12.11 4.72 -8.97
CA GLU A 122 -13.30 5.53 -9.16
C GLU A 122 -12.92 6.97 -9.49
N PHE A 123 -12.97 7.30 -10.78
CA PHE A 123 -12.76 8.66 -11.28
C PHE A 123 -14.10 9.40 -11.35
N PRO A 124 -14.12 10.74 -11.41
CA PRO A 124 -15.37 11.50 -11.50
C PRO A 124 -16.28 11.11 -12.69
N ASP A 125 -15.70 10.65 -13.79
CA ASP A 125 -16.37 10.36 -15.05
C ASP A 125 -16.36 8.88 -15.47
N LYS A 126 -15.60 8.05 -14.79
CA LYS A 126 -15.44 6.62 -15.15
C LYS A 126 -14.93 5.78 -13.99
N ILE A 127 -15.12 4.48 -14.12
CA ILE A 127 -14.51 3.49 -13.25
C ILE A 127 -13.56 2.60 -14.04
N ARG A 128 -12.56 2.04 -13.34
CA ARG A 128 -11.65 1.03 -13.90
C ARG A 128 -11.37 -0.02 -12.84
N VAL A 129 -11.66 -1.28 -13.15
CA VAL A 129 -11.29 -2.40 -12.28
C VAL A 129 -9.80 -2.69 -12.39
N ASP A 130 -9.13 -2.77 -11.26
CA ASP A 130 -7.74 -3.23 -11.15
C ASP A 130 -7.75 -4.68 -10.65
N LYS A 131 -7.42 -5.61 -11.53
CA LYS A 131 -7.41 -7.04 -11.24
C LYS A 131 -6.03 -7.51 -10.83
N GLN A 132 -5.99 -8.31 -9.78
CA GLN A 132 -4.82 -9.08 -9.37
C GLN A 132 -4.98 -10.53 -9.86
N TYR A 133 -3.89 -11.24 -9.90
CA TYR A 133 -3.88 -12.67 -10.17
C TYR A 133 -3.33 -13.41 -8.94
N PRO A 134 -3.82 -14.63 -8.65
CA PRO A 134 -3.28 -15.42 -7.54
C PRO A 134 -1.80 -15.73 -7.79
N TYR A 135 -1.00 -15.55 -6.75
CA TYR A 135 0.44 -15.84 -6.79
C TYR A 135 0.67 -17.34 -6.61
N LYS A 136 1.72 -17.88 -7.23
CA LYS A 136 2.13 -19.29 -7.08
C LYS A 136 2.86 -19.53 -5.75
N ASN A 137 3.62 -18.54 -5.30
CA ASN A 137 4.43 -18.60 -4.09
C ASN A 137 4.79 -17.19 -3.59
N LYS A 138 5.45 -17.11 -2.43
CA LYS A 138 5.87 -15.83 -1.81
C LYS A 138 6.81 -15.01 -2.67
N LYS A 139 7.67 -15.63 -3.47
CA LYS A 139 8.60 -14.95 -4.38
C LYS A 139 7.86 -14.22 -5.50
N GLU A 140 6.89 -14.91 -6.12
CA GLU A 140 6.02 -14.28 -7.12
C GLU A 140 5.16 -13.17 -6.48
N MET A 141 4.64 -13.40 -5.27
CA MET A 141 3.92 -12.39 -4.51
C MET A 141 4.80 -11.16 -4.25
N LEU A 142 6.02 -11.31 -3.76
CA LEU A 142 6.94 -10.21 -3.53
C LEU A 142 7.20 -9.41 -4.81
N SER A 143 7.32 -10.08 -5.96
CA SER A 143 7.58 -9.44 -7.25
C SER A 143 6.40 -8.63 -7.79
N PHE A 144 5.14 -9.06 -7.52
CA PHE A 144 3.97 -8.55 -8.24
C PHE A 144 2.81 -8.07 -7.38
N VAL A 145 2.91 -8.15 -6.06
CA VAL A 145 1.84 -7.71 -5.13
C VAL A 145 1.45 -6.25 -5.36
N ARG A 146 0.17 -5.96 -5.18
CA ARG A 146 -0.32 -4.59 -5.02
C ARG A 146 0.02 -4.13 -3.60
N VAL A 147 0.95 -3.21 -3.47
CA VAL A 147 1.46 -2.77 -2.16
C VAL A 147 0.49 -1.91 -1.35
N VAL A 148 -0.67 -1.53 -1.91
CA VAL A 148 -1.70 -0.78 -1.18
C VAL A 148 -2.15 -1.51 0.08
N ALA A 149 -2.38 -0.79 1.17
CA ALA A 149 -2.71 -1.40 2.46
C ALA A 149 -4.18 -1.87 2.56
N TRP A 150 -5.09 -1.24 1.81
CA TRP A 150 -6.53 -1.28 2.05
C TRP A 150 -7.29 -2.43 1.33
N ASN A 151 -6.68 -3.20 0.44
CA ASN A 151 -7.34 -4.33 -0.23
C ASN A 151 -7.01 -5.70 0.39
N LYS A 152 -6.65 -5.72 1.67
CA LYS A 152 -6.10 -6.89 2.35
C LYS A 152 -6.81 -7.21 3.67
N LEU A 153 -6.93 -8.51 3.97
CA LEU A 153 -7.07 -9.01 5.33
C LEU A 153 -5.77 -9.68 5.74
N ILE A 154 -5.23 -9.28 6.88
CA ILE A 154 -3.95 -9.78 7.41
C ILE A 154 -4.22 -10.36 8.80
N LYS A 155 -3.82 -11.59 9.05
CA LYS A 155 -3.93 -12.20 10.37
C LYS A 155 -3.18 -11.33 11.39
N ARG A 156 -3.89 -10.86 12.42
CA ARG A 156 -3.36 -9.91 13.41
C ARG A 156 -2.06 -10.41 14.04
N GLN A 157 -1.99 -11.69 14.33
CA GLN A 157 -0.82 -12.31 14.96
C GLN A 157 0.46 -12.16 14.11
N LEU A 158 0.38 -12.17 12.77
CA LEU A 158 1.54 -11.94 11.92
C LEU A 158 2.16 -10.56 12.14
N ILE A 159 1.31 -9.54 12.32
CA ILE A 159 1.79 -8.17 12.55
C ILE A 159 2.47 -8.08 13.92
N ILE A 160 1.87 -8.68 14.95
CA ILE A 160 2.34 -8.61 16.33
C ILE A 160 3.64 -9.40 16.51
N ASP A 161 3.69 -10.66 16.09
CA ASP A 161 4.83 -11.55 16.31
C ASP A 161 6.10 -11.06 15.60
N ASN A 162 5.93 -10.31 14.52
CA ASN A 162 7.05 -9.80 13.72
C ASN A 162 7.29 -8.29 13.92
N ASN A 163 6.61 -7.66 14.89
CA ASN A 163 6.73 -6.22 15.21
C ASN A 163 6.62 -5.34 13.95
N LEU A 164 5.66 -5.65 13.05
CA LEU A 164 5.51 -4.93 11.80
C LEU A 164 4.77 -3.63 12.01
N GLU A 165 5.40 -2.53 11.58
CA GLU A 165 4.84 -1.18 11.63
C GLU A 165 4.99 -0.48 10.27
N PHE A 166 4.10 0.45 9.99
CA PHE A 166 4.30 1.39 8.88
C PHE A 166 5.40 2.39 9.24
N PRO A 167 6.33 2.71 8.32
CA PRO A 167 7.40 3.65 8.58
C PRO A 167 6.84 5.06 8.76
N LYS A 168 7.12 5.68 9.92
CA LYS A 168 6.62 7.02 10.24
C LYS A 168 7.34 8.10 9.44
N GLY A 169 6.57 9.09 9.00
CA GLY A 169 7.12 10.28 8.33
C GLY A 169 7.53 10.07 6.88
N LEU A 170 7.47 8.86 6.34
CA LEU A 170 7.80 8.54 4.96
C LEU A 170 6.55 8.39 4.09
N ARG A 171 6.66 8.76 2.81
CA ARG A 171 5.76 8.32 1.75
C ARG A 171 6.12 6.90 1.32
N TYR A 172 5.18 6.21 0.67
CA TYR A 172 5.34 4.81 0.23
C TYR A 172 5.44 3.83 1.40
N GLU A 173 4.81 4.18 2.50
CA GLU A 173 4.73 3.39 3.73
C GLU A 173 4.12 2.00 3.49
N ASP A 174 3.19 1.92 2.56
CA ASP A 174 2.54 0.69 2.11
C ASP A 174 3.51 -0.27 1.39
N VAL A 175 4.48 0.27 0.65
CA VAL A 175 5.55 -0.51 0.01
C VAL A 175 6.40 -1.21 1.07
N GLU A 176 6.91 -0.45 2.03
CA GLU A 176 7.77 -0.97 3.08
C GLU A 176 7.04 -2.01 3.94
N PHE A 177 5.85 -1.66 4.43
CA PHE A 177 5.04 -2.55 5.26
C PHE A 177 4.70 -3.86 4.53
N THR A 178 4.22 -3.77 3.29
CA THR A 178 3.82 -4.96 2.52
C THR A 178 5.01 -5.87 2.23
N TYR A 179 6.15 -5.32 1.84
CA TYR A 179 7.32 -6.14 1.53
C TYR A 179 7.92 -6.78 2.78
N LYS A 180 7.92 -6.11 3.94
CA LYS A 180 8.36 -6.68 5.21
C LYS A 180 7.40 -7.76 5.73
N LEU A 181 6.11 -7.70 5.40
CA LEU A 181 5.11 -8.69 5.79
C LEU A 181 5.27 -10.02 5.03
N ILE A 182 5.55 -9.98 3.73
CA ILE A 182 5.50 -11.15 2.84
C ILE A 182 6.30 -12.36 3.32
N PRO A 183 7.54 -12.26 3.84
CA PRO A 183 8.30 -13.41 4.29
C PRO A 183 7.61 -14.23 5.38
N PHE A 184 6.78 -13.60 6.19
CA PHE A 184 6.11 -14.22 7.34
C PHE A 184 4.75 -14.85 7.00
N ILE A 185 4.19 -14.56 5.82
CA ILE A 185 2.94 -15.16 5.37
C ILE A 185 3.17 -16.64 5.09
N ASN A 186 2.44 -17.53 5.79
CA ASN A 186 2.53 -18.97 5.53
C ASN A 186 1.60 -19.36 4.39
N LYS A 187 0.38 -18.83 4.41
CA LYS A 187 -0.62 -19.10 3.38
C LYS A 187 -1.39 -17.84 3.00
N PHE A 188 -1.51 -17.60 1.72
CA PHE A 188 -2.25 -16.47 1.16
C PHE A 188 -3.38 -16.97 0.27
N ALA A 189 -4.46 -16.20 0.22
CA ALA A 189 -5.62 -16.45 -0.62
C ALA A 189 -5.99 -15.20 -1.41
N TYR A 190 -6.79 -15.39 -2.45
CA TYR A 190 -7.25 -14.31 -3.30
C TYR A 190 -8.74 -14.44 -3.58
N VAL A 191 -9.44 -13.30 -3.55
CA VAL A 191 -10.85 -13.19 -3.93
C VAL A 191 -10.95 -12.37 -5.22
N ASP A 192 -11.30 -13.02 -6.32
CA ASP A 192 -11.50 -12.38 -7.65
C ASP A 192 -12.78 -11.53 -7.65
N LYS A 193 -12.80 -10.49 -6.84
CA LYS A 193 -13.89 -9.51 -6.77
C LYS A 193 -13.35 -8.13 -6.41
N PRO A 194 -13.78 -7.06 -7.12
CA PRO A 194 -13.38 -5.71 -6.81
C PRO A 194 -14.25 -5.14 -5.70
N PHE A 195 -13.75 -5.19 -4.47
CA PHE A 195 -14.52 -4.77 -3.31
C PHE A 195 -14.25 -3.35 -2.85
N ILE A 196 -13.09 -2.80 -3.13
CA ILE A 196 -12.70 -1.47 -2.65
C ILE A 196 -12.87 -0.45 -3.77
N HIS A 197 -13.53 0.65 -3.46
CA HIS A 197 -13.63 1.81 -4.33
C HIS A 197 -12.57 2.84 -3.93
N TYR A 198 -11.49 2.88 -4.71
CA TYR A 198 -10.42 3.85 -4.56
C TYR A 198 -10.78 5.15 -5.27
N VAL A 199 -11.27 6.12 -4.51
CA VAL A 199 -11.82 7.37 -5.01
C VAL A 199 -10.71 8.33 -5.46
N GLN A 200 -10.74 8.72 -6.73
CA GLN A 200 -9.79 9.66 -7.30
C GLN A 200 -10.30 11.09 -7.14
N ARG A 201 -9.67 11.86 -6.26
CA ARG A 201 -10.06 13.25 -5.95
C ARG A 201 -8.91 14.23 -6.14
N GLU A 202 -9.26 15.49 -6.34
CA GLU A 202 -8.29 16.58 -6.29
C GLU A 202 -7.69 16.70 -4.89
N GLY A 203 -6.40 17.04 -4.81
CA GLY A 203 -5.70 17.20 -3.53
C GLY A 203 -5.23 15.89 -2.88
N SER A 204 -5.41 14.72 -3.53
CA SER A 204 -4.83 13.47 -3.04
C SER A 204 -3.29 13.59 -2.94
N ILE A 205 -2.73 13.12 -1.81
CA ILE A 205 -1.27 13.08 -1.57
C ILE A 205 -0.52 12.34 -2.67
N ALA A 206 -1.15 11.31 -3.26
CA ALA A 206 -0.58 10.52 -4.35
C ALA A 206 -0.31 11.32 -5.63
N ASN A 207 -1.01 12.45 -5.82
CA ASN A 207 -0.89 13.29 -7.02
C ASN A 207 0.14 14.42 -6.88
N VAL A 208 0.63 14.71 -5.68
CA VAL A 208 1.62 15.77 -5.43
C VAL A 208 3.03 15.21 -5.56
N GLN A 209 3.77 15.66 -6.60
CA GLN A 209 5.16 15.25 -6.81
C GLN A 209 6.11 16.40 -6.47
N ASN A 210 7.04 16.16 -5.56
CA ASN A 210 8.07 17.09 -5.11
C ASN A 210 9.31 16.31 -4.62
N GLU A 211 10.21 16.95 -3.89
CA GLU A 211 11.40 16.35 -3.31
C GLU A 211 11.13 15.10 -2.47
N ARG A 212 9.97 15.04 -1.78
CA ARG A 212 9.57 13.85 -1.02
C ARG A 212 9.34 12.59 -1.89
N THR A 213 9.31 12.74 -3.22
CA THR A 213 9.31 11.58 -4.14
C THR A 213 10.60 10.74 -3.99
N ALA A 214 11.69 11.34 -3.46
CA ALA A 214 12.94 10.64 -3.15
C ALA A 214 12.82 9.66 -1.96
N GLU A 215 11.81 9.78 -1.12
CA GLU A 215 11.61 8.91 0.04
C GLU A 215 11.46 7.44 -0.34
N ILE A 216 11.12 7.16 -1.61
CA ILE A 216 11.15 5.78 -2.14
C ILE A 216 12.54 5.13 -2.06
N PHE A 217 13.63 5.90 -2.14
CA PHE A 217 14.98 5.37 -1.99
C PHE A 217 15.17 4.81 -0.58
N THR A 218 14.81 5.60 0.44
CA THR A 218 14.87 5.18 1.85
C THR A 218 14.00 3.96 2.10
N VAL A 219 12.78 3.94 1.58
CA VAL A 219 11.85 2.81 1.72
C VAL A 219 12.42 1.53 1.13
N LEU A 220 13.00 1.59 -0.08
CA LEU A 220 13.60 0.41 -0.71
C LEU A 220 14.86 -0.06 0.03
N ASP A 221 15.68 0.87 0.51
CA ASP A 221 16.87 0.55 1.29
C ASP A 221 16.48 -0.09 2.65
N ASN A 222 15.45 0.43 3.34
CA ASN A 222 14.91 -0.14 4.58
C ASN A 222 14.38 -1.58 4.37
N VAL A 223 13.75 -1.85 3.23
CA VAL A 223 13.30 -3.20 2.89
C VAL A 223 14.51 -4.14 2.73
N ILE A 224 15.53 -3.73 1.99
CA ILE A 224 16.74 -4.55 1.78
C ILE A 224 17.42 -4.84 3.12
N GLU A 225 17.58 -3.81 3.97
CA GLU A 225 18.21 -3.96 5.29
C GLU A 225 17.41 -4.92 6.19
N PHE A 226 16.09 -4.78 6.23
CA PHE A 226 15.21 -5.70 6.96
C PHE A 226 15.41 -7.17 6.54
N TYR A 227 15.54 -7.44 5.23
CA TYR A 227 15.79 -8.80 4.74
C TYR A 227 17.16 -9.32 5.13
N LYS A 228 18.20 -8.45 5.21
CA LYS A 228 19.54 -8.81 5.69
C LYS A 228 19.53 -9.09 7.19
N GLU A 229 18.92 -8.20 8.00
CA GLU A 229 18.82 -8.34 9.45
C GLU A 229 18.11 -9.64 9.86
N ASN A 230 17.12 -10.07 9.06
CA ASN A 230 16.39 -11.32 9.28
C ASN A 230 17.06 -12.54 8.62
N ASN A 231 18.25 -12.40 8.02
CA ASN A 231 19.01 -13.48 7.35
C ASN A 231 18.25 -14.18 6.20
N ILE A 232 17.35 -13.47 5.53
CA ILE A 232 16.55 -13.97 4.40
C ILE A 232 16.87 -13.27 3.07
N TYR A 233 17.85 -12.37 3.05
CA TYR A 233 18.19 -11.59 1.87
C TYR A 233 18.58 -12.47 0.66
N ASP A 234 19.42 -13.49 0.88
CA ASP A 234 19.88 -14.34 -0.20
C ASP A 234 18.76 -15.18 -0.82
N GLU A 235 17.76 -15.57 -0.01
CA GLU A 235 16.58 -16.29 -0.49
C GLU A 235 15.72 -15.44 -1.44
N TYR A 236 15.59 -14.13 -1.18
CA TYR A 236 14.70 -13.20 -1.92
C TYR A 236 15.46 -12.17 -2.76
N ARG A 237 16.75 -12.38 -2.98
CA ARG A 237 17.63 -11.42 -3.66
C ARG A 237 17.11 -11.02 -5.03
N ASP A 238 16.69 -11.98 -5.84
CA ASP A 238 16.23 -11.73 -7.21
C ASP A 238 14.94 -10.87 -7.22
N GLU A 239 14.02 -11.12 -6.30
CA GLU A 239 12.77 -10.38 -6.15
C GLU A 239 13.03 -8.94 -5.67
N LEU A 240 13.94 -8.77 -4.71
CA LEU A 240 14.34 -7.46 -4.18
C LEU A 240 15.05 -6.62 -5.26
N GLU A 241 16.02 -7.20 -5.97
CA GLU A 241 16.68 -6.55 -7.09
C GLU A 241 15.69 -6.15 -8.19
N TYR A 242 14.80 -7.07 -8.57
CA TYR A 242 13.76 -6.79 -9.56
C TYR A 242 12.85 -5.64 -9.13
N ASN A 243 12.38 -5.63 -7.87
CA ASN A 243 11.54 -4.56 -7.36
C ASN A 243 12.27 -3.23 -7.28
N TYR A 244 13.54 -3.22 -6.84
CA TYR A 244 14.38 -2.02 -6.82
C TYR A 244 14.49 -1.40 -8.22
N ALA A 245 14.84 -2.22 -9.21
CA ALA A 245 14.91 -1.78 -10.60
C ALA A 245 13.56 -1.30 -11.13
N ARG A 246 12.48 -2.05 -10.88
CA ARG A 246 11.13 -1.71 -11.33
C ARG A 246 10.60 -0.41 -10.72
N TYR A 247 10.86 -0.16 -9.44
CA TYR A 247 10.47 1.11 -8.82
C TYR A 247 11.23 2.27 -9.45
N LEU A 248 12.54 2.19 -9.51
CA LEU A 248 13.38 3.30 -9.98
C LEU A 248 13.21 3.58 -11.48
N LEU A 249 13.07 2.54 -12.30
CA LEU A 249 12.98 2.70 -13.76
C LEU A 249 11.54 2.91 -14.27
N CYS A 250 10.50 2.58 -13.49
CA CYS A 250 9.11 2.67 -13.96
C CYS A 250 8.26 3.60 -13.08
N SER A 251 7.90 3.16 -11.87
CA SER A 251 6.91 3.88 -11.04
C SER A 251 7.43 5.23 -10.56
N SER A 252 8.65 5.27 -10.02
CA SER A 252 9.27 6.49 -9.53
C SER A 252 9.76 7.38 -10.65
N LEU A 253 10.24 6.83 -11.77
CA LEU A 253 10.59 7.59 -12.96
C LEU A 253 9.42 8.48 -13.40
N LYS A 254 8.22 7.89 -13.57
CA LYS A 254 7.02 8.64 -13.96
C LYS A 254 6.65 9.74 -12.97
N ARG A 255 6.82 9.49 -11.66
CA ARG A 255 6.55 10.45 -10.60
C ARG A 255 7.58 11.58 -10.58
N MET A 256 8.87 11.24 -10.67
CA MET A 256 9.97 12.21 -10.71
C MET A 256 9.88 13.14 -11.92
N CYS A 257 9.51 12.63 -13.09
CA CYS A 257 9.30 13.44 -14.29
C CYS A 257 8.20 14.50 -14.14
N LYS A 258 7.25 14.31 -13.19
CA LYS A 258 6.19 15.27 -12.90
C LYS A 258 6.58 16.32 -11.84
N ILE A 259 7.77 16.29 -11.29
CA ILE A 259 8.27 17.31 -10.35
C ILE A 259 8.48 18.61 -11.12
N LYS A 260 7.82 19.69 -10.69
CA LYS A 260 7.87 21.00 -11.37
C LYS A 260 9.25 21.64 -11.29
N ASP A 261 9.92 21.53 -10.12
CA ASP A 261 11.29 22.03 -9.95
C ASP A 261 12.27 21.20 -10.78
N LYS A 262 12.87 21.85 -11.78
CA LYS A 262 13.78 21.22 -12.72
C LYS A 262 15.07 20.70 -12.03
N ALA A 263 15.62 21.46 -11.08
CA ALA A 263 16.87 21.08 -10.41
C ALA A 263 16.66 19.84 -9.54
N ILE A 264 15.56 19.82 -8.76
CA ILE A 264 15.15 18.65 -7.96
C ILE A 264 14.89 17.46 -8.87
N ARG A 265 14.14 17.64 -9.94
CA ARG A 265 13.80 16.57 -10.90
C ARG A 265 15.04 15.93 -11.49
N GLU A 266 15.98 16.73 -12.05
CA GLU A 266 17.22 16.24 -12.68
C GLU A 266 18.12 15.55 -11.66
N LYS A 267 18.22 16.08 -10.44
CA LYS A 267 18.96 15.45 -9.34
C LYS A 267 18.40 14.06 -9.04
N LEU A 268 17.09 13.94 -8.81
CA LEU A 268 16.47 12.67 -8.42
C LEU A 268 16.49 11.62 -9.55
N LEU A 269 16.34 12.04 -10.80
CA LEU A 269 16.49 11.16 -11.95
C LEU A 269 17.93 10.62 -12.08
N THR A 270 18.93 11.46 -11.83
CA THR A 270 20.33 11.04 -11.83
C THR A 270 20.60 10.08 -10.68
N GLU A 271 20.19 10.43 -9.47
CA GLU A 271 20.33 9.61 -8.28
C GLU A 271 19.64 8.24 -8.42
N SER A 272 18.45 8.19 -9.01
CA SER A 272 17.72 6.94 -9.31
C SER A 272 18.59 5.98 -10.15
N TRP A 273 19.19 6.50 -11.22
CA TRP A 273 20.05 5.70 -12.09
C TRP A 273 21.31 5.22 -11.37
N GLU A 274 21.96 6.10 -10.61
CA GLU A 274 23.20 5.80 -9.89
C GLU A 274 22.98 4.79 -8.79
N ARG A 275 21.95 4.96 -7.95
CA ARG A 275 21.58 4.01 -6.88
C ARG A 275 21.30 2.61 -7.41
N LEU A 276 20.54 2.50 -8.51
CA LEU A 276 20.28 1.20 -9.12
C LEU A 276 21.57 0.49 -9.52
N ASN A 277 22.46 1.18 -10.20
CA ASN A 277 23.68 0.56 -10.72
C ASN A 277 24.77 0.35 -9.65
N SER A 278 24.71 1.11 -8.53
CA SER A 278 25.59 0.88 -7.38
C SER A 278 25.13 -0.30 -6.54
N ASN A 279 23.83 -0.38 -6.23
CA ASN A 279 23.30 -1.45 -5.37
C ASN A 279 23.19 -2.78 -6.12
N PHE A 280 22.84 -2.74 -7.40
CA PHE A 280 22.62 -3.91 -8.25
C PHE A 280 23.27 -3.74 -9.63
N PRO A 281 24.61 -3.83 -9.74
CA PRO A 281 25.32 -3.58 -11.01
C PRO A 281 24.91 -4.53 -12.13
N ASN A 282 24.46 -5.72 -11.80
CA ASN A 282 24.05 -6.77 -12.74
C ASN A 282 22.51 -6.92 -12.86
N TRP A 283 21.72 -5.92 -12.47
CA TRP A 283 20.25 -5.99 -12.45
C TRP A 283 19.62 -6.43 -13.79
N LYS A 284 20.29 -6.21 -14.91
CA LYS A 284 19.82 -6.66 -16.23
C LYS A 284 19.86 -8.18 -16.41
N GLU A 285 20.68 -8.85 -15.61
CA GLU A 285 20.80 -10.31 -15.62
C GLU A 285 19.73 -11.00 -14.76
N ASN A 286 18.95 -10.20 -14.03
CA ASN A 286 17.90 -10.69 -13.13
C ASN A 286 16.93 -11.64 -13.83
N VAL A 287 16.70 -12.81 -13.24
CA VAL A 287 15.91 -13.89 -13.82
C VAL A 287 14.46 -13.49 -14.08
N ILE A 288 13.82 -12.73 -13.16
CA ILE A 288 12.43 -12.27 -13.29
C ILE A 288 12.33 -11.28 -14.44
N LEU A 289 13.29 -10.37 -14.54
CA LEU A 289 13.35 -9.42 -15.64
C LEU A 289 13.46 -10.12 -17.01
N LYS A 290 14.24 -11.20 -17.10
CA LYS A 290 14.45 -11.93 -18.34
C LYS A 290 13.29 -12.83 -18.74
N THR A 291 12.65 -13.50 -17.76
CA THR A 291 11.68 -14.57 -18.02
C THR A 291 10.23 -14.06 -18.06
N VAL A 292 9.88 -13.05 -17.28
CA VAL A 292 8.51 -12.55 -17.24
C VAL A 292 8.25 -11.54 -18.35
N ASN A 293 7.30 -11.87 -19.24
CA ASN A 293 7.03 -11.08 -20.45
C ASN A 293 5.91 -10.05 -20.25
N ILE A 294 6.17 -8.97 -19.54
CA ILE A 294 5.27 -7.82 -19.37
C ILE A 294 5.89 -6.55 -19.98
N GLY A 295 5.05 -5.56 -20.32
CA GLY A 295 5.49 -4.33 -20.99
C GLY A 295 6.61 -3.59 -20.25
N LYS A 296 6.54 -3.50 -18.92
CA LYS A 296 7.58 -2.87 -18.09
C LYS A 296 8.92 -3.60 -18.22
N ASN A 297 8.93 -4.93 -18.24
CA ASN A 297 10.15 -5.72 -18.38
C ASN A 297 10.78 -5.56 -19.77
N LYS A 298 9.96 -5.45 -20.84
CA LYS A 298 10.46 -5.15 -22.18
C LYS A 298 11.22 -3.82 -22.19
N TYR A 299 10.65 -2.78 -21.59
CA TYR A 299 11.32 -1.49 -21.44
C TYR A 299 12.61 -1.61 -20.62
N MET A 300 12.56 -2.23 -19.43
CA MET A 300 13.71 -2.35 -18.54
C MET A 300 14.88 -3.12 -19.17
N ARG A 301 14.62 -4.15 -19.98
CA ARG A 301 15.70 -4.88 -20.72
C ARG A 301 16.45 -3.98 -21.68
N THR A 302 15.80 -3.01 -22.30
CA THR A 302 16.37 -2.16 -23.36
C THR A 302 16.94 -0.85 -22.84
N VAL A 303 16.53 -0.39 -21.64
CA VAL A 303 16.97 0.90 -21.11
C VAL A 303 18.47 0.89 -20.78
N ASN A 304 19.14 1.97 -21.13
CA ASN A 304 20.52 2.29 -20.74
C ASN A 304 20.59 3.77 -20.30
N LYS A 305 21.75 4.25 -19.85
CA LYS A 305 21.90 5.62 -19.33
C LYS A 305 21.43 6.69 -20.33
N SER A 306 21.66 6.49 -21.61
CA SER A 306 21.26 7.45 -22.67
C SER A 306 19.75 7.39 -22.93
N THR A 307 19.20 6.20 -23.12
CA THR A 307 17.76 6.01 -23.34
C THR A 307 16.94 6.35 -22.11
N TYR A 308 17.43 6.15 -20.90
CA TYR A 308 16.80 6.58 -19.66
C TYR A 308 16.59 8.09 -19.64
N LYS A 309 17.62 8.87 -20.02
CA LYS A 309 17.52 10.33 -20.15
C LYS A 309 16.52 10.77 -21.25
N ILE A 310 16.44 10.05 -22.35
CA ILE A 310 15.47 10.33 -23.42
C ILE A 310 14.06 10.04 -22.94
N TYR A 311 13.80 8.88 -22.30
CA TYR A 311 12.50 8.53 -21.76
C TYR A 311 12.04 9.48 -20.66
N SER A 312 12.95 9.94 -19.78
CA SER A 312 12.59 10.93 -18.76
C SER A 312 12.11 12.24 -19.41
N LYS A 313 12.77 12.74 -20.47
CA LYS A 313 12.32 13.93 -21.18
C LYS A 313 10.96 13.76 -21.87
N ILE A 314 10.69 12.59 -22.44
CA ILE A 314 9.38 12.28 -23.02
C ILE A 314 8.28 12.29 -21.96
N LEU A 315 8.55 11.69 -20.79
CA LEU A 315 7.60 11.62 -19.67
C LEU A 315 7.36 12.97 -18.98
N GLU A 316 8.25 13.95 -19.16
CA GLU A 316 8.05 15.33 -18.70
C GLU A 316 6.96 16.06 -19.51
N ILE A 317 6.72 15.64 -20.76
CA ILE A 317 5.82 16.30 -21.71
C ILE A 317 4.41 15.69 -21.70
N ILE A 318 4.32 14.40 -21.32
CA ILE A 318 3.06 13.62 -21.26
C ILE A 318 2.47 13.67 -19.83
#